data_212c1c9a81634f46615f48113102b6ac
#
_entry.id   212c1c9a81634f46615f48113102b6ac
#
_cell.length_a   1.000
_cell.length_b   1.000
_cell.length_c   1.000
_cell.angle_alpha   90.00
_cell.angle_beta   90.00
_cell.angle_gamma   90.00
#
_symmetry.space_group_name_H-M   'P 1'
#
loop_
_entity.id
_entity.type
_entity.pdbx_description
1 polymer ?
#
loop_
_entity_poly.entity_id
_entity_poly.type
_entity_poly.pdbx_seq_one_letter_code
_entity_poly.pdbx_strand_id
1 'polypeptide(L)'
;MRQIGRYRVEREIGRGGMAVVHLAQQLDLQRAVALKELAGLHATDATATTRFVREARLGGSLNHPNIVTVHEYFEHGGVPYIAMEFLARGSLRALVGTLTDAQVVGVLDGILAGLAHADESGIVHRDLKPENVMRTDDGAVKIADFGIATAYDELANENLTPVGEFVGAPGYVSPEQVLGKSATGASDLYSVGVIAYELFTGAVPFAEAGPGSALLIQKVNQRAPSLASLRPDLGKALAEWADRLLERDPARRPESAAAAREALEDAAESALGSRWRREAALPSGRPERKPSPKAAAMHRFVSTKTLRTFALRRRLLTKALGRPLNLLVGGLVAVAALFLAPWLFLVAAAAYVALVLITFFDEAEAARVAASARVRHIRD
;
A
#
# COMPACT_ATOMS: atom_id res chain seq x y z
N MET A 1 -31.07 -4.14 -4.48
CA MET A 1 -30.05 -3.09 -4.39
C MET A 1 -30.04 -2.54 -2.97
N ARG A 2 -28.86 -2.41 -2.34
CA ARG A 2 -28.72 -1.89 -0.97
C ARG A 2 -28.85 -0.35 -1.01
N GLN A 3 -29.68 0.21 -0.13
CA GLN A 3 -29.80 1.66 0.05
C GLN A 3 -29.22 2.02 1.43
N ILE A 4 -28.40 3.07 1.46
CA ILE A 4 -27.71 3.59 2.65
C ILE A 4 -28.05 5.09 2.72
N GLY A 5 -29.00 5.46 3.59
CA GLY A 5 -29.53 6.81 3.61
C GLY A 5 -30.02 7.25 2.23
N ARG A 6 -29.46 8.34 1.69
CA ARG A 6 -29.77 8.89 0.36
C ARG A 6 -28.92 8.30 -0.78
N TYR A 7 -28.13 7.25 -0.51
CA TYR A 7 -27.24 6.60 -1.47
C TYR A 7 -27.76 5.23 -1.84
N ARG A 8 -27.91 4.97 -3.14
CA ARG A 8 -28.21 3.63 -3.68
C ARG A 8 -26.89 3.00 -4.14
N VAL A 9 -26.47 1.96 -3.44
CA VAL A 9 -25.26 1.21 -3.78
C VAL A 9 -25.46 0.41 -5.06
N GLU A 10 -24.55 0.57 -6.02
CA GLU A 10 -24.55 -0.17 -7.28
C GLU A 10 -23.65 -1.38 -7.23
N ARG A 11 -22.37 -1.20 -6.84
CA ARG A 11 -21.36 -2.27 -6.75
C ARG A 11 -20.17 -1.85 -5.91
N GLU A 12 -19.42 -2.83 -5.44
CA GLU A 12 -18.10 -2.62 -4.84
C GLU A 12 -17.09 -2.21 -5.93
N ILE A 13 -16.23 -1.24 -5.64
CA ILE A 13 -15.16 -0.74 -6.53
C ILE A 13 -13.77 -0.87 -5.92
N GLY A 14 -13.66 -1.07 -4.61
CA GLY A 14 -12.41 -1.27 -3.90
C GLY A 14 -12.63 -1.85 -2.51
N ARG A 15 -11.62 -2.58 -2.02
CA ARG A 15 -11.61 -3.13 -0.67
C ARG A 15 -10.21 -3.02 -0.09
N GLY A 16 -10.11 -2.36 1.06
CA GLY A 16 -8.90 -2.27 1.88
C GLY A 16 -9.05 -3.04 3.19
N GLY A 17 -8.02 -3.00 4.03
CA GLY A 17 -8.03 -3.68 5.33
C GLY A 17 -9.13 -3.19 6.27
N MET A 18 -9.41 -1.88 6.28
CA MET A 18 -10.36 -1.25 7.22
C MET A 18 -11.66 -0.78 6.57
N ALA A 19 -11.72 -0.66 5.25
CA ALA A 19 -12.86 -0.07 4.56
C ALA A 19 -13.17 -0.74 3.23
N VAL A 20 -14.44 -0.64 2.83
CA VAL A 20 -14.92 -1.06 1.51
C VAL A 20 -15.41 0.18 0.78
N VAL A 21 -15.05 0.34 -0.49
CA VAL A 21 -15.48 1.46 -1.33
C VAL A 21 -16.50 0.96 -2.34
N HIS A 22 -17.65 1.62 -2.39
CA HIS A 22 -18.74 1.31 -3.30
C HIS A 22 -18.94 2.44 -4.31
N LEU A 23 -19.27 2.08 -5.54
CA LEU A 23 -19.96 3.00 -6.45
C LEU A 23 -21.39 3.11 -6.00
N ALA A 24 -21.88 4.32 -5.77
CA ALA A 24 -23.25 4.60 -5.38
C ALA A 24 -23.84 5.79 -6.14
N GLN A 25 -25.15 5.78 -6.31
CA GLN A 25 -25.92 6.91 -6.83
C GLN A 25 -26.47 7.73 -5.66
N GLN A 26 -26.07 8.99 -5.55
CA GLN A 26 -26.71 9.94 -4.65
C GLN A 26 -28.08 10.34 -5.23
N LEU A 27 -29.18 9.98 -4.55
CA LEU A 27 -30.53 10.03 -5.12
C LEU A 27 -31.09 11.43 -5.26
N ASP A 28 -30.76 12.32 -4.33
CA ASP A 28 -31.22 13.73 -4.31
C ASP A 28 -30.53 14.60 -5.37
N LEU A 29 -29.24 14.36 -5.63
CA LEU A 29 -28.45 15.13 -6.61
C LEU A 29 -28.22 14.38 -7.93
N GLN A 30 -28.73 13.16 -8.06
CA GLN A 30 -28.61 12.31 -9.26
C GLN A 30 -27.19 12.18 -9.80
N ARG A 31 -26.20 12.09 -8.89
CA ARG A 31 -24.78 11.95 -9.25
C ARG A 31 -24.16 10.66 -8.73
N ALA A 32 -23.17 10.14 -9.46
CA ALA A 32 -22.35 9.04 -9.01
C ALA A 32 -21.35 9.52 -7.95
N VAL A 33 -21.19 8.73 -6.89
CA VAL A 33 -20.22 8.98 -5.81
C VAL A 33 -19.46 7.71 -5.47
N ALA A 34 -18.24 7.85 -4.94
CA ALA A 34 -17.55 6.78 -4.23
C ALA A 34 -17.99 6.84 -2.76
N LEU A 35 -18.58 5.76 -2.27
CA LEU A 35 -19.05 5.64 -0.90
C LEU A 35 -18.13 4.69 -0.13
N LYS A 36 -17.29 5.23 0.74
CA LYS A 36 -16.36 4.49 1.58
C LYS A 36 -17.06 4.11 2.88
N GLU A 37 -17.16 2.82 3.13
CA GLU A 37 -17.81 2.19 4.29
C GLU A 37 -16.74 1.64 5.24
N LEU A 38 -16.77 1.99 6.52
CA LEU A 38 -15.92 1.35 7.50
C LEU A 38 -16.31 -0.13 7.63
N ALA A 39 -15.36 -1.06 7.44
CA ALA A 39 -15.65 -2.50 7.44
C ALA A 39 -16.25 -2.93 8.79
N GLY A 40 -17.26 -3.80 8.75
CA GLY A 40 -18.11 -4.15 9.92
C GLY A 40 -17.34 -4.66 11.14
N LEU A 41 -16.19 -5.36 10.96
CA LEU A 41 -15.32 -5.78 12.07
C LEU A 41 -14.64 -4.59 12.78
N HIS A 42 -14.48 -3.45 12.10
CA HIS A 42 -13.85 -2.24 12.64
C HIS A 42 -14.90 -1.18 13.04
N ALA A 43 -16.18 -1.34 12.68
CA ALA A 43 -17.23 -0.39 13.03
C ALA A 43 -17.49 -0.32 14.55
N THR A 44 -17.17 -1.39 15.29
CA THR A 44 -17.25 -1.46 16.75
C THR A 44 -15.96 -1.03 17.46
N ASP A 45 -14.86 -0.83 16.71
CA ASP A 45 -13.59 -0.35 17.22
C ASP A 45 -13.61 1.19 17.25
N ALA A 46 -13.65 1.76 18.46
CA ALA A 46 -13.66 3.22 18.66
C ALA A 46 -12.41 3.89 18.04
N THR A 47 -11.27 3.22 18.05
CA THR A 47 -10.03 3.72 17.46
C THR A 47 -10.14 3.78 15.94
N ALA A 48 -10.62 2.72 15.29
CA ALA A 48 -10.84 2.69 13.84
C ALA A 48 -11.87 3.72 13.41
N THR A 49 -12.95 3.89 14.18
CA THR A 49 -13.99 4.92 13.92
C THR A 49 -13.40 6.32 14.03
N THR A 50 -12.64 6.61 15.08
CA THR A 50 -11.99 7.94 15.27
C THR A 50 -11.06 8.27 14.09
N ARG A 51 -10.29 7.30 13.60
CA ARG A 51 -9.41 7.45 12.42
C ARG A 51 -10.20 7.76 11.17
N PHE A 52 -11.28 7.03 10.94
CA PHE A 52 -12.13 7.20 9.77
C PHE A 52 -12.80 8.59 9.75
N VAL A 53 -13.27 9.07 10.90
CA VAL A 53 -13.82 10.44 11.06
C VAL A 53 -12.74 11.50 10.82
N ARG A 54 -11.51 11.27 11.33
CA ARG A 54 -10.40 12.20 11.12
C ARG A 54 -10.03 12.31 9.65
N GLU A 55 -9.95 11.20 8.93
CA GLU A 55 -9.74 11.18 7.48
C GLU A 55 -10.81 12.01 6.74
N ALA A 56 -12.09 11.80 7.10
CA ALA A 56 -13.19 12.57 6.52
C ALA A 56 -13.04 14.08 6.75
N ARG A 57 -12.63 14.48 7.97
CA ARG A 57 -12.43 15.89 8.31
C ARG A 57 -11.26 16.51 7.55
N LEU A 58 -10.11 15.81 7.50
CA LEU A 58 -8.92 16.27 6.78
C LEU A 58 -9.18 16.37 5.28
N GLY A 59 -9.74 15.31 4.67
CA GLY A 59 -10.11 15.33 3.26
C GLY A 59 -11.16 16.39 2.93
N GLY A 60 -12.11 16.62 3.85
CA GLY A 60 -13.16 17.63 3.70
C GLY A 60 -12.67 19.07 3.83
N SER A 61 -11.54 19.32 4.49
CA SER A 61 -10.93 20.65 4.62
C SER A 61 -10.09 21.05 3.40
N LEU A 62 -9.69 20.07 2.57
CA LEU A 62 -8.88 20.31 1.39
C LEU A 62 -9.75 20.48 0.13
N ASN A 63 -9.65 21.63 -0.52
CA ASN A 63 -10.34 21.92 -1.78
C ASN A 63 -9.32 22.33 -2.84
N HIS A 64 -8.93 21.38 -3.69
CA HIS A 64 -7.91 21.59 -4.72
C HIS A 64 -8.20 20.71 -5.95
N PRO A 65 -7.91 21.16 -7.20
CA PRO A 65 -8.15 20.36 -8.40
C PRO A 65 -7.43 19.00 -8.41
N ASN A 66 -6.30 18.87 -7.73
CA ASN A 66 -5.54 17.62 -7.63
C ASN A 66 -5.79 16.85 -6.32
N ILE A 67 -6.88 17.13 -5.60
CA ILE A 67 -7.30 16.39 -4.41
C ILE A 67 -8.73 15.90 -4.62
N VAL A 68 -9.02 14.66 -4.25
CA VAL A 68 -10.38 14.09 -4.32
C VAL A 68 -11.29 14.82 -3.36
N THR A 69 -12.42 15.33 -3.85
CA THR A 69 -13.37 16.08 -3.05
C THR A 69 -14.15 15.13 -2.14
N VAL A 70 -14.07 15.33 -0.82
CA VAL A 70 -14.97 14.70 0.16
C VAL A 70 -16.26 15.52 0.22
N HIS A 71 -17.40 14.86 -0.01
CA HIS A 71 -18.70 15.52 -0.04
C HIS A 71 -19.34 15.56 1.33
N GLU A 72 -19.28 14.46 2.08
CA GLU A 72 -19.81 14.38 3.44
C GLU A 72 -19.31 13.14 4.19
N TYR A 73 -19.41 13.21 5.50
CA TYR A 73 -19.36 12.09 6.43
C TYR A 73 -20.74 11.91 7.06
N PHE A 74 -21.18 10.66 7.22
CA PHE A 74 -22.41 10.33 7.92
C PHE A 74 -22.38 8.92 8.51
N GLU A 75 -23.30 8.63 9.41
CA GLU A 75 -23.51 7.30 9.95
C GLU A 75 -24.85 6.74 9.51
N HIS A 76 -24.89 5.45 9.21
CA HIS A 76 -26.12 4.73 8.90
C HIS A 76 -26.10 3.34 9.50
N GLY A 77 -27.11 3.01 10.34
CA GLY A 77 -27.17 1.73 11.05
C GLY A 77 -25.97 1.47 11.96
N GLY A 78 -25.37 2.52 12.55
CA GLY A 78 -24.18 2.43 13.39
C GLY A 78 -22.87 2.21 12.64
N VAL A 79 -22.89 2.30 11.30
CA VAL A 79 -21.71 2.18 10.44
C VAL A 79 -21.35 3.56 9.88
N PRO A 80 -20.06 4.00 10.00
CA PRO A 80 -19.57 5.23 9.40
C PRO A 80 -19.36 5.11 7.89
N TYR A 81 -19.70 6.20 7.18
CA TYR A 81 -19.54 6.35 5.74
C TYR A 81 -18.92 7.70 5.38
N ILE A 82 -18.09 7.69 4.32
CA ILE A 82 -17.60 8.90 3.65
C ILE A 82 -18.07 8.86 2.20
N ALA A 83 -18.82 9.88 1.77
CA ALA A 83 -19.17 10.08 0.38
C ALA A 83 -18.16 11.04 -0.27
N MET A 84 -17.60 10.65 -1.39
CA MET A 84 -16.59 11.44 -2.10
C MET A 84 -16.80 11.38 -3.61
N GLU A 85 -16.09 12.24 -4.32
CA GLU A 85 -16.04 12.30 -5.78
C GLU A 85 -15.69 10.93 -6.36
N PHE A 86 -16.49 10.47 -7.34
CA PHE A 86 -16.22 9.23 -8.05
C PHE A 86 -15.41 9.49 -9.32
N LEU A 87 -14.25 8.90 -9.42
CA LEU A 87 -13.33 9.00 -10.55
C LEU A 87 -13.32 7.68 -11.32
N ALA A 88 -14.09 7.65 -12.43
CA ALA A 88 -14.40 6.44 -13.19
C ALA A 88 -13.18 5.78 -13.84
N ARG A 89 -12.08 6.53 -14.01
CA ARG A 89 -10.87 6.03 -14.68
C ARG A 89 -9.98 5.20 -13.78
N GLY A 90 -10.30 5.11 -12.49
CA GLY A 90 -9.53 4.36 -11.49
C GLY A 90 -8.19 5.00 -11.17
N SER A 91 -7.33 4.25 -10.51
CA SER A 91 -6.05 4.74 -10.00
C SER A 91 -4.92 4.72 -11.02
N LEU A 92 -3.84 5.42 -10.69
CA LEU A 92 -2.60 5.47 -11.45
C LEU A 92 -1.91 4.10 -11.55
N ARG A 93 -2.16 3.19 -10.59
CA ARG A 93 -1.59 1.84 -10.57
C ARG A 93 -1.74 1.10 -11.92
N ALA A 94 -2.86 1.29 -12.61
CA ALA A 94 -3.13 0.65 -13.88
C ALA A 94 -2.23 1.14 -15.04
N LEU A 95 -1.55 2.28 -14.88
CA LEU A 95 -0.73 2.91 -15.90
C LEU A 95 0.78 2.76 -15.66
N VAL A 96 1.23 2.15 -14.58
CA VAL A 96 2.65 1.90 -14.32
C VAL A 96 3.29 1.13 -15.49
N GLY A 97 4.38 1.66 -16.01
CA GLY A 97 5.11 1.08 -17.15
C GLY A 97 4.45 1.28 -18.52
N THR A 98 3.44 2.16 -18.63
CA THR A 98 2.74 2.43 -19.91
C THR A 98 2.79 3.90 -20.33
N LEU A 99 3.21 4.80 -19.44
CA LEU A 99 3.24 6.24 -19.66
C LEU A 99 4.49 6.68 -20.42
N THR A 100 4.37 7.74 -21.22
CA THR A 100 5.51 8.48 -21.74
C THR A 100 6.15 9.33 -20.64
N ASP A 101 7.42 9.74 -20.81
CA ASP A 101 8.12 10.56 -19.83
C ASP A 101 7.39 11.90 -19.58
N ALA A 102 6.83 12.52 -20.62
CA ALA A 102 6.02 13.74 -20.48
C ALA A 102 4.75 13.49 -19.65
N GLN A 103 4.07 12.35 -19.83
CA GLN A 103 2.90 11.98 -19.03
C GLN A 103 3.27 11.70 -17.58
N VAL A 104 4.42 11.05 -17.33
CA VAL A 104 4.94 10.85 -15.97
C VAL A 104 5.17 12.19 -15.29
N VAL A 105 5.82 13.13 -15.97
CA VAL A 105 6.05 14.49 -15.44
C VAL A 105 4.72 15.19 -15.12
N GLY A 106 3.71 15.10 -16.00
CA GLY A 106 2.39 15.70 -15.77
C GLY A 106 1.66 15.10 -14.56
N VAL A 107 1.78 13.79 -14.35
CA VAL A 107 1.27 13.10 -13.15
C VAL A 107 1.97 13.61 -11.88
N LEU A 108 3.30 13.71 -11.90
CA LEU A 108 4.10 14.17 -10.77
C LEU A 108 3.84 15.65 -10.44
N ASP A 109 3.66 16.50 -11.45
CA ASP A 109 3.26 17.90 -11.28
C ASP A 109 1.92 18.01 -10.56
N GLY A 110 0.91 17.23 -10.99
CA GLY A 110 -0.39 17.20 -10.34
C GLY A 110 -0.35 16.68 -8.90
N ILE A 111 0.44 15.63 -8.62
CA ILE A 111 0.63 15.13 -7.25
C ILE A 111 1.27 16.20 -6.38
N LEU A 112 2.36 16.83 -6.83
CA LEU A 112 3.06 17.86 -6.08
C LEU A 112 2.20 19.11 -5.85
N ALA A 113 1.35 19.49 -6.81
CA ALA A 113 0.39 20.58 -6.63
C ALA A 113 -0.63 20.28 -5.51
N GLY A 114 -1.16 19.06 -5.46
CA GLY A 114 -2.05 18.62 -4.38
C GLY A 114 -1.35 18.57 -3.02
N LEU A 115 -0.12 18.07 -2.96
CA LEU A 115 0.67 18.03 -1.72
C LEU A 115 1.06 19.43 -1.25
N ALA A 116 1.41 20.36 -2.14
CA ALA A 116 1.71 21.74 -1.77
C ALA A 116 0.52 22.42 -1.09
N HIS A 117 -0.69 22.22 -1.61
CA HIS A 117 -1.92 22.70 -0.96
C HIS A 117 -2.16 22.07 0.42
N ALA A 118 -1.88 20.77 0.57
CA ALA A 118 -1.99 20.10 1.87
C ALA A 118 -0.94 20.59 2.88
N ASP A 119 0.30 20.83 2.43
CA ASP A 119 1.39 21.38 3.24
C ASP A 119 1.03 22.75 3.84
N GLU A 120 0.39 23.64 3.08
CA GLU A 120 -0.12 24.94 3.55
C GLU A 120 -1.09 24.81 4.72
N SER A 121 -1.82 23.70 4.78
CA SER A 121 -2.77 23.36 5.85
C SER A 121 -2.14 22.53 6.97
N GLY A 122 -0.83 22.24 6.90
CA GLY A 122 -0.12 21.37 7.85
C GLY A 122 -0.56 19.90 7.77
N ILE A 123 -1.12 19.47 6.63
CA ILE A 123 -1.65 18.13 6.44
C ILE A 123 -0.63 17.30 5.65
N VAL A 124 -0.23 16.15 6.21
CA VAL A 124 0.67 15.16 5.62
C VAL A 124 -0.14 13.93 5.19
N HIS A 125 0.13 13.41 4.00
CA HIS A 125 -0.64 12.28 3.44
C HIS A 125 -0.27 10.94 4.08
N ARG A 126 1.04 10.63 4.26
CA ARG A 126 1.64 9.49 4.96
C ARG A 126 1.54 8.11 4.30
N ASP A 127 0.60 7.87 3.40
CA ASP A 127 0.41 6.60 2.63
C ASP A 127 0.25 6.90 1.13
N LEU A 128 1.10 7.77 0.59
CA LEU A 128 1.06 8.10 -0.84
C LEU A 128 1.61 6.95 -1.67
N LYS A 129 0.80 6.49 -2.64
CA LYS A 129 1.10 5.39 -3.56
C LYS A 129 0.23 5.48 -4.80
N PRO A 130 0.55 4.81 -5.91
CA PRO A 130 -0.23 4.89 -7.15
C PRO A 130 -1.71 4.46 -7.00
N GLU A 131 -2.04 3.63 -6.02
CA GLU A 131 -3.42 3.25 -5.71
C GLU A 131 -4.24 4.43 -5.19
N ASN A 132 -3.60 5.39 -4.50
CA ASN A 132 -4.24 6.57 -3.91
C ASN A 132 -4.17 7.80 -4.84
N VAL A 133 -3.66 7.66 -6.06
CA VAL A 133 -3.66 8.70 -7.09
C VAL A 133 -4.68 8.32 -8.15
N MET A 134 -5.79 9.03 -8.19
CA MET A 134 -6.92 8.77 -9.08
C MET A 134 -6.82 9.61 -10.36
N ARG A 135 -7.36 9.09 -11.47
CA ARG A 135 -7.32 9.75 -12.78
C ARG A 135 -8.66 10.42 -13.08
N THR A 136 -8.60 11.64 -13.57
CA THR A 136 -9.76 12.40 -14.02
C THR A 136 -10.08 12.16 -15.50
N ASP A 137 -11.25 12.58 -15.97
CA ASP A 137 -11.66 12.41 -17.37
C ASP A 137 -10.91 13.32 -18.34
N ASP A 138 -10.40 14.44 -17.86
CA ASP A 138 -9.60 15.42 -18.60
C ASP A 138 -8.11 15.08 -18.64
N GLY A 139 -7.69 13.95 -18.04
CA GLY A 139 -6.31 13.47 -18.07
C GLY A 139 -5.42 14.02 -16.97
N ALA A 140 -5.99 14.71 -15.97
CA ALA A 140 -5.29 15.09 -14.75
C ALA A 140 -5.31 13.96 -13.69
N VAL A 141 -4.71 14.20 -12.52
CA VAL A 141 -4.72 13.30 -11.38
C VAL A 141 -5.23 13.99 -10.12
N LYS A 142 -5.80 13.20 -9.21
CA LYS A 142 -6.24 13.64 -7.88
C LYS A 142 -5.77 12.67 -6.81
N ILE A 143 -5.23 13.20 -5.72
CA ILE A 143 -4.82 12.42 -4.54
C ILE A 143 -6.07 12.09 -3.72
N ALA A 144 -6.23 10.82 -3.35
CA ALA A 144 -7.28 10.32 -2.48
C ALA A 144 -6.72 9.88 -1.13
N ASP A 145 -7.59 9.70 -0.14
CA ASP A 145 -7.26 9.05 1.15
C ASP A 145 -6.20 9.77 1.99
N PHE A 146 -6.33 11.10 2.17
CA PHE A 146 -5.51 11.86 3.11
C PHE A 146 -5.73 11.41 4.57
N GLY A 147 -4.67 11.06 5.27
CA GLY A 147 -4.65 10.99 6.74
C GLY A 147 -4.91 9.63 7.40
N ILE A 148 -5.03 8.50 6.67
CA ILE A 148 -5.31 7.17 7.27
C ILE A 148 -4.17 6.69 8.19
N ALA A 149 -2.93 7.05 7.90
CA ALA A 149 -1.75 6.52 8.60
C ALA A 149 -1.43 7.18 9.96
N THR A 150 -2.13 8.26 10.35
CA THR A 150 -1.83 9.04 11.58
C THR A 150 -1.92 8.23 12.87
N ALA A 151 -2.63 7.12 12.86
CA ALA A 151 -2.85 6.34 14.04
C ALA A 151 -1.76 5.29 14.32
N TYR A 152 -0.88 5.02 13.35
CA TYR A 152 0.31 4.20 13.60
C TYR A 152 1.38 4.98 14.36
N ASP A 153 1.51 6.30 14.13
CA ASP A 153 2.50 7.13 14.82
C ASP A 153 2.17 7.31 16.32
N GLU A 154 0.88 7.36 16.68
CA GLU A 154 0.45 7.50 18.09
C GLU A 154 0.49 6.17 18.84
N LEU A 155 0.26 5.03 18.17
CA LEU A 155 0.32 3.70 18.78
C LEU A 155 1.72 3.05 18.71
N ALA A 156 2.59 3.47 17.79
CA ALA A 156 3.98 3.04 17.77
C ALA A 156 4.74 3.50 19.03
N ASN A 157 4.24 4.54 19.72
CA ASN A 157 4.77 4.97 21.02
C ASN A 157 4.25 4.14 22.21
N GLU A 158 3.17 3.35 22.06
CA GLU A 158 2.61 2.58 23.18
C GLU A 158 2.65 1.06 23.01
N ASN A 159 2.69 0.55 21.76
CA ASN A 159 2.75 -0.90 21.54
C ASN A 159 3.46 -1.23 20.22
N LEU A 160 4.74 -1.49 20.29
CA LEU A 160 5.46 -2.28 19.31
C LEU A 160 4.77 -3.65 19.23
N THR A 161 3.97 -3.89 18.19
CA THR A 161 3.55 -5.25 17.89
C THR A 161 4.80 -6.10 17.74
N PRO A 162 4.88 -7.25 18.41
CA PRO A 162 6.08 -8.08 18.33
C PRO A 162 6.23 -8.56 16.91
N VAL A 163 7.34 -8.14 16.28
CA VAL A 163 7.99 -8.74 15.12
C VAL A 163 7.09 -9.07 13.92
N GLY A 164 7.08 -8.20 12.92
CA GLY A 164 7.15 -8.69 11.55
C GLY A 164 6.04 -8.34 10.57
N GLU A 165 4.93 -7.74 10.95
CA GLU A 165 3.92 -7.30 9.97
C GLU A 165 3.86 -5.78 9.87
N PHE A 166 4.55 -5.24 8.88
CA PHE A 166 4.36 -3.86 8.46
C PHE A 166 3.01 -3.76 7.73
N VAL A 167 2.04 -3.08 8.35
CA VAL A 167 0.73 -2.84 7.74
C VAL A 167 0.83 -1.61 6.85
N GLY A 168 0.79 -1.82 5.53
CA GLY A 168 0.88 -0.75 4.54
C GLY A 168 1.51 -1.23 3.24
N ALA A 169 1.87 -0.30 2.37
CA ALA A 169 2.60 -0.56 1.12
C ALA A 169 4.12 -0.33 1.34
N PRO A 170 4.90 -1.35 1.76
CA PRO A 170 6.30 -1.18 2.18
C PRO A 170 7.19 -0.57 1.08
N GLY A 171 6.75 -0.68 -0.18
CA GLY A 171 7.43 -0.08 -1.32
C GLY A 171 7.54 1.44 -1.26
N TYR A 172 6.56 2.15 -0.69
CA TYR A 172 6.47 3.63 -0.75
C TYR A 172 6.82 4.34 0.55
N VAL A 173 6.88 3.62 1.66
CA VAL A 173 7.20 4.17 2.99
C VAL A 173 8.59 4.79 3.01
N SER A 174 8.74 5.93 3.67
CA SER A 174 10.03 6.62 3.81
C SER A 174 10.94 5.94 4.85
N PRO A 175 12.29 6.12 4.76
CA PRO A 175 13.23 5.55 5.74
C PRO A 175 12.95 5.98 7.18
N GLU A 176 12.58 7.24 7.40
CA GLU A 176 12.25 7.77 8.73
C GLU A 176 10.98 7.12 9.31
N GLN A 177 9.96 6.83 8.48
CA GLN A 177 8.77 6.10 8.92
C GLN A 177 9.10 4.64 9.27
N VAL A 178 9.99 3.98 8.53
CA VAL A 178 10.49 2.64 8.88
C VAL A 178 11.19 2.63 10.23
N LEU A 179 11.87 3.74 10.58
CA LEU A 179 12.55 3.93 11.87
C LEU A 179 11.60 4.39 13.00
N GLY A 180 10.27 4.43 12.77
CA GLY A 180 9.29 4.85 13.75
C GLY A 180 9.29 6.34 14.06
N LYS A 181 9.89 7.18 13.20
CA LYS A 181 9.83 8.64 13.35
C LYS A 181 8.54 9.17 12.76
N SER A 182 8.08 10.31 13.27
CA SER A 182 6.89 10.99 12.76
C SER A 182 7.04 11.34 11.28
N ALA A 183 6.02 11.03 10.48
CA ALA A 183 5.97 11.40 9.08
C ALA A 183 5.74 12.91 8.93
N THR A 184 6.43 13.52 7.98
CA THR A 184 6.34 14.94 7.63
C THR A 184 6.11 15.10 6.13
N GLY A 185 5.95 16.32 5.61
CA GLY A 185 5.90 16.59 4.17
C GLY A 185 7.11 16.01 3.42
N ALA A 186 8.29 15.98 4.06
CA ALA A 186 9.46 15.31 3.49
C ALA A 186 9.28 13.80 3.32
N SER A 187 8.44 13.15 4.12
CA SER A 187 8.09 11.73 3.95
C SER A 187 7.20 11.50 2.72
N ASP A 188 6.25 12.40 2.48
CA ASP A 188 5.42 12.36 1.27
C ASP A 188 6.28 12.62 0.02
N LEU A 189 7.26 13.52 0.09
CA LEU A 189 8.22 13.74 -1.00
C LEU A 189 9.04 12.49 -1.33
N TYR A 190 9.45 11.72 -0.32
CA TYR A 190 10.09 10.41 -0.57
C TYR A 190 9.14 9.46 -1.32
N SER A 191 7.87 9.40 -0.90
CA SER A 191 6.86 8.58 -1.58
C SER A 191 6.63 9.03 -3.03
N VAL A 192 6.66 10.35 -3.31
CA VAL A 192 6.67 10.90 -4.69
C VAL A 192 7.89 10.42 -5.46
N GLY A 193 9.07 10.43 -4.85
CA GLY A 193 10.29 9.90 -5.45
C GLY A 193 10.18 8.43 -5.82
N VAL A 194 9.56 7.59 -4.96
CA VAL A 194 9.28 6.18 -5.27
C VAL A 194 8.30 6.04 -6.41
N ILE A 195 7.23 6.83 -6.43
CA ILE A 195 6.25 6.84 -7.52
C ILE A 195 6.92 7.24 -8.83
N ALA A 196 7.74 8.29 -8.83
CA ALA A 196 8.51 8.72 -9.99
C ALA A 196 9.40 7.60 -10.52
N TYR A 197 10.17 6.98 -9.63
CA TYR A 197 11.05 5.87 -9.96
C TYR A 197 10.26 4.71 -10.61
N GLU A 198 9.13 4.31 -10.00
CA GLU A 198 8.31 3.23 -10.52
C GLU A 198 7.66 3.58 -11.86
N LEU A 199 7.19 4.81 -12.06
CA LEU A 199 6.60 5.24 -13.32
C LEU A 199 7.64 5.26 -14.46
N PHE A 200 8.87 5.69 -14.19
CA PHE A 200 9.94 5.72 -15.18
C PHE A 200 10.58 4.36 -15.47
N THR A 201 10.61 3.44 -14.49
CA THR A 201 11.32 2.15 -14.62
C THR A 201 10.41 0.93 -14.67
N GLY A 202 9.16 1.06 -14.23
CA GLY A 202 8.21 -0.05 -14.07
C GLY A 202 8.37 -0.84 -12.76
N ALA A 203 9.31 -0.47 -11.88
CA ALA A 203 9.55 -1.14 -10.59
C ALA A 203 9.88 -0.13 -9.49
N VAL A 204 9.54 -0.46 -8.24
CA VAL A 204 9.94 0.36 -7.08
C VAL A 204 11.44 0.17 -6.79
N PRO A 205 12.11 1.16 -6.15
CA PRO A 205 13.47 0.97 -5.67
C PRO A 205 13.57 -0.28 -4.77
N PHE A 206 14.67 -1.03 -4.91
CA PHE A 206 14.94 -2.25 -4.12
C PHE A 206 13.94 -3.41 -4.36
N ALA A 207 13.23 -3.45 -5.48
CA ALA A 207 12.27 -4.52 -5.80
C ALA A 207 12.89 -5.93 -5.75
N GLU A 208 14.19 -6.06 -6.03
CA GLU A 208 14.94 -7.32 -6.01
C GLU A 208 15.14 -7.89 -4.59
N ALA A 209 15.02 -7.06 -3.55
CA ALA A 209 15.10 -7.51 -2.17
C ALA A 209 13.95 -8.45 -1.77
N GLY A 210 12.92 -8.53 -2.59
CA GLY A 210 11.69 -9.24 -2.28
C GLY A 210 10.76 -8.45 -1.33
N PRO A 211 9.58 -8.98 -1.05
CA PRO A 211 8.59 -8.31 -0.19
C PRO A 211 8.99 -8.38 1.30
N GLY A 212 8.54 -7.38 2.06
CA GLY A 212 8.60 -7.38 3.51
C GLY A 212 9.86 -6.73 4.11
N SER A 213 10.36 -7.30 5.20
CA SER A 213 11.42 -6.71 6.03
C SER A 213 12.74 -6.45 5.30
N ALA A 214 13.12 -7.29 4.33
CA ALA A 214 14.35 -7.12 3.57
C ALA A 214 14.36 -5.80 2.78
N LEU A 215 13.25 -5.44 2.13
CA LEU A 215 13.09 -4.17 1.42
C LEU A 215 13.17 -2.99 2.39
N LEU A 216 12.54 -3.07 3.57
CA LEU A 216 12.60 -2.01 4.58
C LEU A 216 14.02 -1.81 5.11
N ILE A 217 14.75 -2.89 5.36
CA ILE A 217 16.16 -2.86 5.78
C ILE A 217 17.04 -2.18 4.72
N GLN A 218 16.84 -2.48 3.43
CA GLN A 218 17.59 -1.83 2.36
C GLN A 218 17.30 -0.34 2.28
N LYS A 219 16.03 0.09 2.38
CA LYS A 219 15.66 1.50 2.39
C LYS A 219 16.35 2.33 3.48
N VAL A 220 16.52 1.75 4.66
CA VAL A 220 17.20 2.41 5.78
C VAL A 220 18.71 2.45 5.58
N ASN A 221 19.32 1.37 5.06
CA ASN A 221 20.77 1.21 5.05
C ASN A 221 21.43 1.57 3.72
N GLN A 222 20.70 1.57 2.61
CA GLN A 222 21.26 1.77 1.26
C GLN A 222 20.62 2.98 0.58
N ARG A 223 21.34 3.58 -0.36
CA ARG A 223 20.76 4.54 -1.30
C ARG A 223 19.98 3.78 -2.38
N ALA A 224 18.88 4.38 -2.84
CA ALA A 224 18.19 3.85 -4.01
C ALA A 224 19.16 3.81 -5.21
N PRO A 225 19.07 2.77 -6.07
CA PRO A 225 19.81 2.80 -7.33
C PRO A 225 19.45 4.07 -8.11
N SER A 226 20.47 4.76 -8.65
CA SER A 226 20.23 6.01 -9.36
C SER A 226 19.38 5.79 -10.61
N LEU A 227 18.38 6.63 -10.80
CA LEU A 227 17.52 6.59 -11.98
C LEU A 227 18.31 6.79 -13.27
N ALA A 228 19.35 7.63 -13.24
CA ALA A 228 20.24 7.84 -14.39
C ALA A 228 20.95 6.57 -14.86
N SER A 229 21.23 5.63 -13.97
CA SER A 229 21.86 4.34 -14.35
C SER A 229 20.89 3.39 -15.04
N LEU A 230 19.59 3.48 -14.77
CA LEU A 230 18.55 2.61 -15.31
C LEU A 230 17.89 3.20 -16.57
N ARG A 231 17.79 4.52 -16.62
CA ARG A 231 17.19 5.29 -17.70
C ARG A 231 18.14 6.42 -18.17
N PRO A 232 19.28 6.06 -18.79
CA PRO A 232 20.23 7.05 -19.27
C PRO A 232 19.65 7.97 -20.37
N ASP A 233 18.54 7.54 -20.99
CA ASP A 233 17.76 8.27 -21.99
C ASP A 233 16.83 9.34 -21.40
N LEU A 234 16.51 9.29 -20.11
CA LEU A 234 15.54 10.19 -19.43
C LEU A 234 16.01 11.66 -19.36
N GLY A 235 17.30 11.87 -19.51
CA GLY A 235 17.91 13.18 -19.26
C GLY A 235 18.37 13.36 -17.81
N LYS A 236 19.56 13.92 -17.65
CA LYS A 236 20.25 14.03 -16.37
C LYS A 236 19.44 14.80 -15.33
N ALA A 237 18.81 15.91 -15.72
CA ALA A 237 18.06 16.77 -14.78
C ALA A 237 16.86 16.06 -14.13
N LEU A 238 16.07 15.32 -14.90
CA LEU A 238 14.93 14.55 -14.36
C LEU A 238 15.39 13.39 -13.47
N ALA A 239 16.46 12.71 -13.84
CA ALA A 239 17.02 11.63 -13.02
C ALA A 239 17.55 12.16 -11.68
N GLU A 240 18.30 13.26 -11.67
CA GLU A 240 18.83 13.90 -10.46
C GLU A 240 17.69 14.44 -9.57
N TRP A 241 16.65 15.00 -10.16
CA TRP A 241 15.47 15.43 -9.44
C TRP A 241 14.82 14.27 -8.68
N ALA A 242 14.57 13.14 -9.34
CA ALA A 242 13.96 11.96 -8.70
C ALA A 242 14.89 11.35 -7.63
N ASP A 243 16.19 11.25 -7.90
CA ASP A 243 17.20 10.74 -6.97
C ASP A 243 17.25 11.62 -5.70
N ARG A 244 17.07 12.94 -5.82
CA ARG A 244 17.02 13.86 -4.68
C ARG A 244 15.81 13.64 -3.77
N LEU A 245 14.64 13.29 -4.32
CA LEU A 245 13.48 12.92 -3.52
C LEU A 245 13.71 11.62 -2.73
N LEU A 246 14.51 10.71 -3.27
CA LEU A 246 14.85 9.42 -2.67
C LEU A 246 16.02 9.49 -1.67
N GLU A 247 16.54 10.69 -1.34
CA GLU A 247 17.55 10.83 -0.30
C GLU A 247 17.04 10.29 1.05
N ARG A 248 17.91 9.54 1.74
CA ARG A 248 17.55 8.93 3.03
C ARG A 248 17.36 9.96 4.13
N ASP A 249 18.20 10.99 4.12
CA ASP A 249 18.10 12.11 5.05
C ASP A 249 17.00 13.06 4.56
N PRO A 250 15.89 13.23 5.31
CA PRO A 250 14.82 14.16 4.93
C PRO A 250 15.31 15.59 4.67
N ALA A 251 16.36 16.04 5.37
CA ALA A 251 16.92 17.37 5.22
C ALA A 251 17.64 17.60 3.88
N ARG A 252 17.93 16.54 3.14
CA ARG A 252 18.54 16.61 1.80
C ARG A 252 17.52 16.61 0.68
N ARG A 253 16.26 16.35 0.97
CA ARG A 253 15.14 16.45 0.02
C ARG A 253 14.80 17.93 -0.20
N PRO A 254 13.96 18.28 -1.20
CA PRO A 254 13.39 19.61 -1.29
C PRO A 254 12.68 20.02 0.01
N GLU A 255 12.68 21.31 0.32
CA GLU A 255 12.13 21.83 1.57
C GLU A 255 10.59 21.73 1.66
N SER A 256 9.90 21.67 0.50
CA SER A 256 8.45 21.58 0.38
C SER A 256 8.03 20.91 -0.93
N ALA A 257 6.74 20.52 -1.01
CA ALA A 257 6.16 20.05 -2.26
C ALA A 257 6.14 21.12 -3.34
N ALA A 258 5.98 22.39 -2.97
CA ALA A 258 6.07 23.52 -3.91
C ALA A 258 7.47 23.65 -4.50
N ALA A 259 8.52 23.60 -3.69
CA ALA A 259 9.91 23.64 -4.15
C ALA A 259 10.27 22.41 -5.01
N ALA A 260 9.76 21.23 -4.66
CA ALA A 260 9.95 20.03 -5.46
C ALA A 260 9.27 20.15 -6.83
N ARG A 261 8.10 20.79 -6.90
CA ARG A 261 7.34 21.02 -8.12
C ARG A 261 8.03 22.01 -9.04
N GLU A 262 8.55 23.11 -8.51
CA GLU A 262 9.34 24.10 -9.28
C GLU A 262 10.59 23.44 -9.89
N ALA A 263 11.34 22.68 -9.09
CA ALA A 263 12.50 21.94 -9.58
C ALA A 263 12.13 20.85 -10.61
N LEU A 264 10.94 20.24 -10.53
CA LEU A 264 10.44 19.31 -11.55
C LEU A 264 10.19 20.03 -12.88
N GLU A 265 9.61 21.22 -12.84
CA GLU A 265 9.34 22.04 -14.03
C GLU A 265 10.63 22.37 -14.79
N ASP A 266 11.65 22.85 -14.07
CA ASP A 266 12.98 23.16 -14.64
C ASP A 266 13.64 21.90 -15.23
N ALA A 267 13.59 20.79 -14.50
CA ALA A 267 14.15 19.52 -14.93
C ALA A 267 13.44 18.98 -16.20
N ALA A 268 12.11 19.11 -16.25
CA ALA A 268 11.31 18.69 -17.39
C ALA A 268 11.57 19.55 -18.63
N GLU A 269 11.68 20.86 -18.47
CA GLU A 269 12.02 21.76 -19.58
C GLU A 269 13.41 21.46 -20.15
N SER A 270 14.37 21.18 -19.26
CA SER A 270 15.73 20.78 -19.67
C SER A 270 15.79 19.44 -20.40
N ALA A 271 15.00 18.43 -19.96
CA ALA A 271 15.09 17.08 -20.51
C ALA A 271 14.15 16.84 -21.70
N LEU A 272 12.95 17.41 -21.68
CA LEU A 272 11.88 17.15 -22.66
C LEU A 272 11.60 18.36 -23.56
N GLY A 273 12.17 19.52 -23.24
CA GLY A 273 11.95 20.77 -23.95
C GLY A 273 10.64 21.46 -23.56
N SER A 274 10.46 22.72 -23.99
CA SER A 274 9.36 23.60 -23.56
C SER A 274 7.94 23.13 -23.94
N ARG A 275 7.80 22.09 -24.76
CA ARG A 275 6.50 21.57 -25.20
C ARG A 275 5.99 20.42 -24.34
N TRP A 276 6.71 19.95 -23.35
CA TRP A 276 6.37 18.79 -22.54
C TRP A 276 4.93 18.85 -21.96
N ARG A 277 4.47 20.05 -21.56
CA ARG A 277 3.11 20.24 -21.02
C ARG A 277 2.00 19.88 -22.00
N ARG A 278 2.22 19.95 -23.30
CA ARG A 278 1.21 19.58 -24.32
C ARG A 278 1.05 18.06 -24.41
N GLU A 279 2.10 17.32 -24.04
CA GLU A 279 2.17 15.86 -24.10
C GLU A 279 1.94 15.22 -22.74
N ALA A 280 1.82 16.02 -21.68
CA ALA A 280 1.73 15.59 -20.29
C ALA A 280 0.36 15.01 -19.88
N ALA A 281 -0.72 15.35 -20.61
CA ALA A 281 -2.04 14.86 -20.28
C ALA A 281 -2.14 13.33 -20.44
N LEU A 282 -2.75 12.67 -19.45
CA LEU A 282 -3.02 11.25 -19.54
C LEU A 282 -4.05 10.97 -20.66
N PRO A 283 -4.01 9.77 -21.27
CA PRO A 283 -4.94 9.42 -22.34
C PRO A 283 -6.41 9.59 -21.90
N SER A 284 -7.15 10.44 -22.60
CA SER A 284 -8.58 10.64 -22.42
C SER A 284 -9.32 9.55 -23.21
N GLY A 285 -9.73 8.48 -22.59
CA GLY A 285 -10.50 7.38 -23.20
C GLY A 285 -10.81 6.33 -22.14
N ARG A 286 -12.01 5.76 -22.16
CA ARG A 286 -12.34 4.62 -21.30
C ARG A 286 -11.34 3.51 -21.65
N PRO A 287 -10.55 2.96 -20.70
CA PRO A 287 -9.67 1.86 -21.03
C PRO A 287 -10.56 0.71 -21.52
N GLU A 288 -10.45 0.36 -22.80
CA GLU A 288 -10.91 -0.94 -23.22
C GLU A 288 -10.18 -1.96 -22.36
N ARG A 289 -10.95 -2.75 -21.63
CA ARG A 289 -10.47 -3.79 -20.71
C ARG A 289 -9.84 -4.93 -21.53
N LYS A 290 -8.67 -4.67 -22.12
CA LYS A 290 -7.80 -5.74 -22.60
C LYS A 290 -6.95 -6.16 -21.41
N PRO A 291 -7.10 -7.40 -20.90
CA PRO A 291 -6.21 -7.88 -19.85
C PRO A 291 -4.79 -7.87 -20.44
N SER A 292 -3.89 -7.13 -19.79
CA SER A 292 -2.47 -7.16 -20.13
C SER A 292 -1.99 -8.62 -20.08
N PRO A 293 -1.35 -9.14 -21.14
CA PRO A 293 -0.83 -10.51 -21.13
C PRO A 293 0.14 -10.78 -19.98
N LYS A 294 0.85 -9.74 -19.50
CA LYS A 294 1.76 -9.82 -18.34
C LYS A 294 1.05 -9.91 -17.00
N ALA A 295 -0.07 -9.21 -16.80
CA ALA A 295 -0.86 -9.33 -15.55
C ALA A 295 -1.55 -10.69 -15.46
N ALA A 296 -2.04 -11.24 -16.57
CA ALA A 296 -2.58 -12.59 -16.64
C ALA A 296 -1.51 -13.67 -16.39
N ALA A 297 -0.26 -13.46 -16.84
CA ALA A 297 0.86 -14.35 -16.58
C ALA A 297 1.31 -14.30 -15.11
N MET A 298 1.34 -13.12 -14.49
CA MET A 298 1.74 -12.97 -13.09
C MET A 298 0.68 -13.53 -12.12
N HIS A 299 -0.61 -13.36 -12.41
CA HIS A 299 -1.70 -13.99 -11.62
C HIS A 299 -1.74 -15.52 -11.78
N ARG A 300 -1.37 -16.05 -12.97
CA ARG A 300 -1.25 -17.51 -13.17
C ARG A 300 -0.01 -18.10 -12.50
N PHE A 301 1.08 -17.33 -12.36
CA PHE A 301 2.32 -17.83 -11.75
C PHE A 301 2.25 -17.95 -10.23
N VAL A 302 1.47 -17.10 -9.55
CA VAL A 302 1.31 -17.14 -8.08
C VAL A 302 0.23 -18.14 -7.64
N SER A 303 -0.74 -18.47 -8.50
CA SER A 303 -1.99 -19.13 -8.05
C SER A 303 -1.95 -20.66 -7.96
N THR A 304 -1.06 -21.41 -8.62
CA THR A 304 -1.24 -22.88 -8.62
C THR A 304 0.03 -23.73 -8.52
N LYS A 305 1.17 -23.28 -9.02
CA LYS A 305 2.39 -24.10 -8.98
C LYS A 305 3.20 -23.93 -7.70
N THR A 306 3.31 -22.70 -7.19
CA THR A 306 4.11 -22.42 -5.99
C THR A 306 3.45 -22.95 -4.72
N LEU A 307 2.12 -22.89 -4.61
CA LEU A 307 1.39 -23.44 -3.48
C LEU A 307 1.40 -24.99 -3.49
N ARG A 308 1.31 -25.63 -4.68
CA ARG A 308 1.41 -27.10 -4.79
C ARG A 308 2.81 -27.62 -4.49
N THR A 309 3.86 -26.94 -4.94
CA THR A 309 5.25 -27.34 -4.65
C THR A 309 5.61 -27.12 -3.18
N PHE A 310 5.12 -26.06 -2.54
CA PHE A 310 5.30 -25.82 -1.12
C PHE A 310 4.55 -26.85 -0.26
N ALA A 311 3.31 -27.15 -0.59
CA ALA A 311 2.50 -28.16 0.09
C ALA A 311 3.06 -29.60 -0.12
N LEU A 312 3.60 -29.90 -1.31
CA LEU A 312 4.22 -31.21 -1.58
C LEU A 312 5.57 -31.36 -0.89
N ARG A 313 6.42 -30.31 -0.90
CA ARG A 313 7.70 -30.31 -0.14
C ARG A 313 7.44 -30.42 1.37
N ARG A 314 6.43 -29.73 1.90
CA ARG A 314 6.04 -29.84 3.32
C ARG A 314 5.56 -31.25 3.67
N ARG A 315 4.73 -31.89 2.82
CA ARG A 315 4.28 -33.29 3.02
C ARG A 315 5.40 -34.33 2.89
N LEU A 316 6.40 -34.08 2.06
CA LEU A 316 7.56 -34.97 1.92
C LEU A 316 8.54 -34.83 3.10
N LEU A 317 8.75 -33.60 3.61
CA LEU A 317 9.56 -33.36 4.80
C LEU A 317 8.94 -33.92 6.08
N THR A 318 7.63 -33.80 6.27
CA THR A 318 6.94 -34.36 7.44
C THR A 318 6.81 -35.89 7.39
N LYS A 319 6.84 -36.52 6.21
CA LYS A 319 6.91 -37.98 6.07
C LYS A 319 8.34 -38.55 6.15
N ALA A 320 9.36 -37.77 5.72
CA ALA A 320 10.76 -38.22 5.75
C ALA A 320 11.43 -38.06 7.13
N LEU A 321 10.99 -37.05 7.91
CA LEU A 321 11.45 -36.82 9.29
C LEU A 321 10.39 -37.39 10.25
N GLY A 322 10.47 -38.70 10.50
CA GLY A 322 9.56 -39.38 11.43
C GLY A 322 9.63 -38.79 12.85
N ARG A 323 8.54 -38.94 13.60
CA ARG A 323 8.39 -38.48 15.01
C ARG A 323 9.61 -38.68 15.93
N PRO A 324 10.44 -39.72 15.82
CA PRO A 324 11.60 -39.90 16.70
C PRO A 324 12.72 -38.88 16.48
N LEU A 325 12.88 -38.34 15.26
CA LEU A 325 13.99 -37.41 14.98
C LEU A 325 13.74 -36.00 15.56
N ASN A 326 12.47 -35.56 15.58
CA ASN A 326 12.12 -34.27 16.20
C ASN A 326 12.28 -34.28 17.72
N LEU A 327 12.05 -35.43 18.37
CA LEU A 327 12.29 -35.62 19.80
C LEU A 327 13.81 -35.70 20.11
N LEU A 328 14.61 -36.30 19.24
CA LEU A 328 16.05 -36.37 19.37
C LEU A 328 16.75 -35.02 19.18
N VAL A 329 16.33 -34.24 18.17
CA VAL A 329 16.87 -32.88 17.93
C VAL A 329 16.40 -31.93 19.03
N GLY A 330 15.15 -31.98 19.49
CA GLY A 330 14.65 -31.22 20.62
C GLY A 330 15.39 -31.52 21.92
N GLY A 331 15.67 -32.79 22.19
CA GLY A 331 16.47 -33.24 23.35
C GLY A 331 17.92 -32.76 23.30
N LEU A 332 18.57 -32.78 22.14
CA LEU A 332 19.96 -32.34 21.96
C LEU A 332 20.10 -30.82 22.12
N VAL A 333 19.15 -30.05 21.60
CA VAL A 333 19.08 -28.58 21.75
C VAL A 333 18.87 -28.21 23.23
N ALA A 334 17.98 -28.91 23.93
CA ALA A 334 17.71 -28.68 25.34
C ALA A 334 18.94 -28.98 26.22
N VAL A 335 19.69 -30.05 25.95
CA VAL A 335 20.91 -30.41 26.66
C VAL A 335 22.03 -29.40 26.38
N ALA A 336 22.19 -28.94 25.12
CA ALA A 336 23.17 -27.91 24.77
C ALA A 336 22.88 -26.55 25.44
N ALA A 337 21.61 -26.17 25.57
CA ALA A 337 21.19 -24.93 26.22
C ALA A 337 21.45 -24.93 27.74
N LEU A 338 21.37 -26.06 28.37
CA LEU A 338 21.63 -26.22 29.82
C LEU A 338 23.12 -25.92 30.17
N PHE A 339 24.04 -26.12 29.22
CA PHE A 339 25.48 -25.89 29.43
C PHE A 339 25.97 -24.50 29.00
N LEU A 340 25.20 -23.77 28.14
CA LEU A 340 25.66 -22.53 27.53
C LEU A 340 25.08 -21.24 28.14
N ALA A 341 23.86 -21.21 28.60
CA ALA A 341 23.26 -20.12 29.40
C ALA A 341 21.81 -20.43 29.79
N PRO A 342 21.38 -20.24 31.07
CA PRO A 342 20.04 -20.59 31.54
C PRO A 342 18.88 -19.87 30.84
N TRP A 343 19.10 -18.67 30.32
CA TRP A 343 18.09 -17.89 29.59
C TRP A 343 17.82 -18.41 28.17
N LEU A 344 18.80 -19.04 27.55
CA LEU A 344 18.63 -19.69 26.23
C LEU A 344 17.70 -20.91 26.32
N PHE A 345 17.66 -21.58 27.47
CA PHE A 345 16.73 -22.67 27.73
C PHE A 345 15.27 -22.20 27.72
N LEU A 346 14.99 -21.04 28.33
CA LEU A 346 13.62 -20.46 28.34
C LEU A 346 13.15 -20.09 26.94
N VAL A 347 14.02 -19.52 26.10
CA VAL A 347 13.71 -19.19 24.70
C VAL A 347 13.49 -20.45 23.86
N ALA A 348 14.31 -21.47 24.03
CA ALA A 348 14.16 -22.75 23.32
C ALA A 348 12.89 -23.50 23.75
N ALA A 349 12.54 -23.45 25.04
CA ALA A 349 11.33 -24.06 25.56
C ALA A 349 10.07 -23.33 25.05
N ALA A 350 10.07 -21.99 25.00
CA ALA A 350 8.98 -21.20 24.45
C ALA A 350 8.79 -21.46 22.95
N ALA A 351 9.87 -21.53 22.16
CA ALA A 351 9.82 -21.87 20.75
C ALA A 351 9.30 -23.30 20.50
N TYR A 352 9.66 -24.25 21.36
CA TYR A 352 9.16 -25.62 21.27
C TYR A 352 7.65 -25.71 21.61
N VAL A 353 7.19 -25.01 22.64
CA VAL A 353 5.77 -24.94 22.99
C VAL A 353 4.95 -24.29 21.88
N ALA A 354 5.45 -23.20 21.27
CA ALA A 354 4.82 -22.57 20.14
C ALA A 354 4.71 -23.52 18.92
N LEU A 355 5.75 -24.26 18.63
CA LEU A 355 5.77 -25.26 17.54
C LEU A 355 4.76 -26.38 17.78
N VAL A 356 4.64 -26.88 19.02
CA VAL A 356 3.66 -27.91 19.42
C VAL A 356 2.23 -27.37 19.31
N LEU A 357 1.99 -26.14 19.73
CA LEU A 357 0.66 -25.49 19.61
C LEU A 357 0.27 -25.31 18.15
N ILE A 358 1.17 -24.85 17.28
CA ILE A 358 0.90 -24.69 15.85
C ILE A 358 0.53 -26.04 15.20
N THR A 359 1.24 -27.13 15.55
CA THR A 359 0.93 -28.46 15.02
C THR A 359 -0.42 -28.99 15.53
N PHE A 360 -0.79 -28.67 16.75
CA PHE A 360 -2.09 -29.09 17.34
C PHE A 360 -3.27 -28.32 16.72
N PHE A 361 -3.12 -27.02 16.47
CA PHE A 361 -4.15 -26.23 15.78
C PHE A 361 -4.32 -26.64 14.32
N ASP A 362 -3.24 -26.94 13.60
CA ASP A 362 -3.32 -27.44 12.21
C ASP A 362 -4.05 -28.80 12.11
N GLU A 363 -3.87 -29.71 13.09
CA GLU A 363 -4.57 -30.99 13.15
C GLU A 363 -6.08 -30.81 13.48
N ALA A 364 -6.41 -29.86 14.37
CA ALA A 364 -7.79 -29.55 14.72
C ALA A 364 -8.57 -28.90 13.57
N GLU A 365 -7.90 -28.06 12.78
CA GLU A 365 -8.50 -27.42 11.60
C GLU A 365 -8.69 -28.41 10.46
N ALA A 366 -7.73 -29.30 10.22
CA ALA A 366 -7.84 -30.40 9.26
C ALA A 366 -8.99 -31.36 9.62
N ALA A 367 -9.19 -31.67 10.91
CA ALA A 367 -10.30 -32.48 11.39
C ALA A 367 -11.66 -31.81 11.19
N ARG A 368 -11.77 -30.46 11.40
CA ARG A 368 -12.99 -29.69 11.14
C ARG A 368 -13.35 -29.66 9.66
N VAL A 369 -12.36 -29.46 8.78
CA VAL A 369 -12.56 -29.48 7.32
C VAL A 369 -13.00 -30.86 6.83
N ALA A 370 -12.41 -31.94 7.36
CA ALA A 370 -12.80 -33.30 7.05
C ALA A 370 -14.24 -33.65 7.54
N ALA A 371 -14.62 -33.14 8.72
CA ALA A 371 -15.97 -33.31 9.25
C ALA A 371 -17.03 -32.56 8.42
N SER A 372 -16.72 -31.35 7.97
CA SER A 372 -17.63 -30.56 7.12
C SER A 372 -17.81 -31.14 5.72
N ALA A 373 -16.80 -31.81 5.18
CA ALA A 373 -16.85 -32.48 3.90
C ALA A 373 -17.77 -33.76 3.98
N ARG A 374 -17.75 -34.50 5.11
CA ARG A 374 -18.64 -35.65 5.32
C ARG A 374 -20.11 -35.26 5.45
N VAL A 375 -20.44 -34.12 6.01
CA VAL A 375 -21.82 -33.63 6.15
C VAL A 375 -22.45 -33.25 4.80
N ARG A 376 -21.64 -32.79 3.83
CA ARG A 376 -22.12 -32.48 2.47
C ARG A 376 -22.43 -33.73 1.63
N HIS A 377 -21.74 -34.84 1.85
CA HIS A 377 -21.96 -36.11 1.09
C HIS A 377 -23.17 -36.93 1.58
N ILE A 378 -23.85 -36.52 2.65
CA ILE A 378 -25.05 -37.14 3.18
C ILE A 378 -26.34 -36.39 2.76
N ARG A 379 -26.19 -35.24 2.08
CA ARG A 379 -27.32 -34.38 1.64
C ARG A 379 -27.55 -34.36 0.12
N ASP A 380 -26.71 -34.97 -0.66
CA ASP A 380 -26.90 -35.32 -2.07
C ASP A 380 -27.17 -36.85 -2.23
#